data_3af972297b4d6f136fabe68665353f1c
#
_entry.id   3af972297b4d6f136fabe68665353f1c
#
_cell.length_a   1.000
_cell.length_b   1.000
_cell.length_c   1.000
_cell.angle_alpha   90.00
_cell.angle_beta   90.00
_cell.angle_gamma   90.00
#
_symmetry.space_group_name_H-M   'P 1'
#
loop_
_entity.id
_entity.type
_entity.pdbx_description
1 polymer ?
#
loop_
_entity_poly.entity_id
_entity_poly.type
_entity_poly.pdbx_seq_one_letter_code
_entity_poly.pdbx_strand_id
1 'polypeptide(L)'
;ATPQFVENSLGMRFVLVPAGEFLMGSDESPESLARAYPGYEWTRFLKLTDESPVHRVRLTQAFYLGQHEVTVGQFRRFLELSGYVPESIADGTGGYGYNAAYDPTKTVRGDAFEGRDPKYSWRDSGFAQGDNHPVVNVTWNDAVALAHWLSNTEGVRYRLPTEAEWEYACRAGTHTRYFSGDDPAGLSRLGNTFDADAAVNWPKWQAFA
;
A
#
# COMPACT_ATOMS: atom_id res chain seq x y z
N ALA A 1 20.33 -11.54 22.33
CA ALA A 1 19.63 -11.94 21.10
C ALA A 1 18.80 -10.77 20.60
N THR A 2 18.80 -10.52 19.30
CA THR A 2 17.96 -9.50 18.68
C THR A 2 16.49 -9.92 18.79
N PRO A 3 15.58 -9.08 19.32
CA PRO A 3 14.19 -9.47 19.49
C PRO A 3 13.50 -9.68 18.15
N GLN A 4 12.58 -10.66 18.09
CA GLN A 4 11.80 -10.94 16.88
C GLN A 4 10.81 -9.80 16.56
N PHE A 5 10.31 -9.13 17.59
CA PHE A 5 9.37 -8.03 17.50
C PHE A 5 9.82 -6.88 18.38
N VAL A 6 9.57 -5.66 17.91
CA VAL A 6 9.71 -4.43 18.68
C VAL A 6 8.45 -3.58 18.50
N GLU A 7 8.17 -2.73 19.48
CA GLU A 7 7.07 -1.78 19.41
C GLU A 7 7.61 -0.38 19.73
N ASN A 8 7.16 0.62 18.99
CA ASN A 8 7.57 2.00 19.17
C ASN A 8 6.59 2.81 20.04
N SER A 9 6.90 4.07 20.29
CA SER A 9 6.10 4.98 21.11
C SER A 9 4.69 5.28 20.59
N LEU A 10 4.42 5.01 19.31
CA LEU A 10 3.09 5.11 18.72
C LEU A 10 2.30 3.79 18.76
N GLY A 11 2.86 2.72 19.39
CA GLY A 11 2.27 1.39 19.38
C GLY A 11 2.35 0.70 18.01
N MET A 12 3.27 1.13 17.14
CA MET A 12 3.55 0.45 15.87
C MET A 12 4.42 -0.76 16.16
N ARG A 13 3.98 -1.91 15.71
CA ARG A 13 4.70 -3.17 15.87
C ARG A 13 5.53 -3.48 14.63
N PHE A 14 6.79 -3.83 14.84
CA PHE A 14 7.74 -4.16 13.79
C PHE A 14 8.23 -5.59 13.95
N VAL A 15 8.44 -6.28 12.84
CA VAL A 15 8.97 -7.63 12.78
C VAL A 15 10.39 -7.60 12.20
N LEU A 16 11.28 -8.41 12.77
CA LEU A 16 12.64 -8.55 12.26
C LEU A 16 12.62 -9.36 10.95
N VAL A 17 13.06 -8.73 9.87
CA VAL A 17 13.30 -9.37 8.58
C VAL A 17 14.80 -9.68 8.48
N PRO A 18 15.21 -10.95 8.34
CA PRO A 18 16.61 -11.32 8.30
C PRO A 18 17.29 -10.86 6.99
N ALA A 19 18.60 -10.70 7.04
CA ALA A 19 19.41 -10.59 5.81
C ALA A 19 19.25 -11.85 4.96
N GLY A 20 19.35 -11.72 3.64
CA GLY A 20 19.18 -12.84 2.73
C GLY A 20 19.29 -12.46 1.26
N GLU A 21 19.00 -13.41 0.40
CA GLU A 21 18.98 -13.22 -1.05
C GLU A 21 17.63 -13.68 -1.61
N PHE A 22 17.19 -13.02 -2.69
CA PHE A 22 15.97 -13.40 -3.40
C PHE A 22 16.06 -13.03 -4.88
N LEU A 23 15.12 -13.50 -5.65
CA LEU A 23 14.91 -13.09 -7.03
C LEU A 23 13.84 -11.97 -7.05
N MET A 24 14.27 -10.77 -7.40
CA MET A 24 13.45 -9.58 -7.50
C MET A 24 12.91 -9.42 -8.92
N GLY A 25 11.68 -8.95 -9.05
CA GLY A 25 11.04 -8.69 -10.33
C GLY A 25 10.20 -9.84 -10.85
N SER A 26 9.79 -9.74 -12.11
CA SER A 26 8.97 -10.72 -12.82
C SER A 26 9.43 -10.86 -14.26
N ASP A 27 9.45 -12.11 -14.77
CA ASP A 27 9.66 -12.42 -16.19
C ASP A 27 8.34 -12.81 -16.89
N GLU A 28 7.20 -12.51 -16.26
CA GLU A 28 5.89 -12.79 -16.87
C GLU A 28 5.69 -11.91 -18.10
N SER A 29 5.46 -12.57 -19.25
CA SER A 29 5.16 -11.80 -20.46
C SER A 29 3.78 -11.16 -20.41
N PRO A 30 3.57 -10.03 -21.12
CA PRO A 30 2.24 -9.43 -21.27
C PRO A 30 1.17 -10.41 -21.72
N GLU A 31 1.52 -11.40 -22.57
CA GLU A 31 0.61 -12.44 -23.04
C GLU A 31 0.22 -13.41 -21.92
N SER A 32 1.17 -13.73 -21.00
CA SER A 32 0.87 -14.54 -19.82
C SER A 32 -0.09 -13.83 -18.88
N LEU A 33 0.18 -12.55 -18.63
CA LEU A 33 -0.68 -11.72 -17.78
C LEU A 33 -2.07 -11.53 -18.39
N ALA A 34 -2.19 -11.32 -19.69
CA ALA A 34 -3.48 -11.20 -20.36
C ALA A 34 -4.32 -12.49 -20.28
N ARG A 35 -3.67 -13.66 -20.26
CA ARG A 35 -4.38 -14.94 -20.04
C ARG A 35 -4.82 -15.11 -18.58
N ALA A 36 -4.02 -14.63 -17.63
CA ALA A 36 -4.35 -14.72 -16.20
C ALA A 36 -5.45 -13.74 -15.80
N TYR A 37 -5.54 -12.60 -16.48
CA TYR A 37 -6.47 -11.51 -16.20
C TYR A 37 -7.32 -11.15 -17.43
N PRO A 38 -8.19 -12.04 -17.90
CA PRO A 38 -9.06 -11.77 -19.04
C PRO A 38 -10.06 -10.67 -18.67
N GLY A 39 -10.02 -9.55 -19.32
CA GLY A 39 -10.87 -8.38 -19.03
C GLY A 39 -10.10 -7.12 -18.72
N TYR A 40 -8.80 -7.22 -18.49
CA TYR A 40 -7.96 -6.05 -18.37
C TYR A 40 -7.41 -5.61 -19.74
N GLU A 41 -7.23 -4.31 -19.91
CA GLU A 41 -6.68 -3.75 -21.13
C GLU A 41 -5.23 -4.18 -21.34
N TRP A 42 -4.90 -4.67 -22.54
CA TRP A 42 -3.57 -5.08 -22.94
C TRP A 42 -2.46 -4.06 -22.63
N THR A 43 -2.76 -2.77 -22.82
CA THR A 43 -1.82 -1.68 -22.57
C THR A 43 -1.36 -1.57 -21.13
N ARG A 44 -2.12 -2.10 -20.16
CA ARG A 44 -1.72 -2.17 -18.76
C ARG A 44 -0.57 -3.14 -18.54
N PHE A 45 -0.60 -4.27 -19.23
CA PHE A 45 0.46 -5.29 -19.10
C PHE A 45 1.78 -4.84 -19.71
N LEU A 46 1.75 -4.01 -20.75
CA LEU A 46 2.96 -3.43 -21.33
C LEU A 46 3.70 -2.49 -20.37
N LYS A 47 3.01 -1.92 -19.40
CA LYS A 47 3.61 -1.04 -18.39
C LYS A 47 4.34 -1.79 -17.27
N LEU A 48 4.18 -3.11 -17.19
CA LEU A 48 4.83 -3.96 -16.18
C LEU A 48 6.18 -4.49 -16.65
N THR A 49 6.66 -4.06 -17.81
CA THR A 49 7.97 -4.46 -18.34
C THR A 49 9.15 -3.88 -17.56
N ASP A 50 8.91 -2.88 -16.73
CA ASP A 50 9.89 -2.31 -15.81
C ASP A 50 10.22 -3.23 -14.62
N GLU A 51 9.39 -4.24 -14.36
CA GLU A 51 9.67 -5.30 -13.39
C GLU A 51 10.66 -6.36 -13.92
N SER A 52 10.98 -6.33 -15.22
CA SER A 52 11.85 -7.29 -15.89
C SER A 52 13.24 -6.68 -16.16
N PRO A 53 14.31 -7.49 -16.17
CA PRO A 53 14.35 -8.94 -15.93
C PRO A 53 14.37 -9.32 -14.45
N VAL A 54 13.94 -10.53 -14.13
CA VAL A 54 14.21 -11.11 -12.82
C VAL A 54 15.71 -11.11 -12.55
N HIS A 55 16.10 -10.62 -11.38
CA HIS A 55 17.51 -10.54 -11.01
C HIS A 55 17.72 -10.85 -9.53
N ARG A 56 18.91 -11.31 -9.19
CA ARG A 56 19.27 -11.65 -7.81
C ARG A 56 19.61 -10.38 -7.03
N VAL A 57 18.95 -10.21 -5.90
CA VAL A 57 19.22 -9.13 -4.93
C VAL A 57 19.66 -9.74 -3.61
N ARG A 58 20.68 -9.13 -2.98
CA ARG A 58 21.17 -9.51 -1.67
C ARG A 58 20.95 -8.36 -0.67
N LEU A 59 20.15 -8.62 0.34
CA LEU A 59 20.00 -7.75 1.51
C LEU A 59 21.07 -8.14 2.52
N THR A 60 22.05 -7.28 2.71
CA THR A 60 23.24 -7.56 3.52
C THR A 60 23.04 -7.39 5.02
N GLN A 61 21.97 -6.74 5.42
CA GLN A 61 21.64 -6.45 6.82
C GLN A 61 20.18 -6.81 7.10
N ALA A 62 19.93 -7.34 8.30
CA ALA A 62 18.59 -7.48 8.82
C ALA A 62 17.99 -6.11 9.15
N PHE A 63 16.68 -5.97 9.01
CA PHE A 63 15.96 -4.75 9.32
C PHE A 63 14.61 -5.05 9.97
N TYR A 64 14.02 -4.05 10.59
CA TYR A 64 12.67 -4.15 11.12
C TYR A 64 11.67 -3.53 10.14
N LEU A 65 10.60 -4.25 9.83
CA LEU A 65 9.51 -3.77 8.99
C LEU A 65 8.22 -3.69 9.83
N GLY A 66 7.43 -2.64 9.60
CA GLY A 66 6.11 -2.52 10.19
C GLY A 66 5.26 -3.74 9.86
N GLN A 67 4.67 -4.38 10.89
CA GLN A 67 3.84 -5.57 10.71
C GLN A 67 2.53 -5.25 9.99
N HIS A 68 2.05 -4.03 10.14
CA HIS A 68 0.83 -3.50 9.54
C HIS A 68 1.11 -2.12 8.96
N GLU A 69 0.19 -1.68 8.11
CA GLU A 69 0.14 -0.30 7.66
C GLU A 69 -0.03 0.64 8.86
N VAL A 70 0.43 1.88 8.71
CA VAL A 70 0.19 2.93 9.71
C VAL A 70 -1.31 3.18 9.85
N THR A 71 -1.83 3.09 11.07
CA THR A 71 -3.26 3.27 11.31
C THR A 71 -3.65 4.75 11.44
N VAL A 72 -4.95 5.03 11.27
CA VAL A 72 -5.54 6.37 11.48
C VAL A 72 -5.21 6.90 12.89
N GLY A 73 -5.31 6.04 13.92
CA GLY A 73 -4.99 6.42 15.30
C GLY A 73 -3.51 6.76 15.50
N GLN A 74 -2.60 5.99 14.91
CA GLN A 74 -1.16 6.23 14.97
C GLN A 74 -0.77 7.52 14.24
N PHE A 75 -1.33 7.75 13.05
CA PHE A 75 -1.08 8.95 12.27
C PHE A 75 -1.63 10.20 12.98
N ARG A 76 -2.83 10.12 13.55
CA ARG A 76 -3.40 11.21 14.37
C ARG A 76 -2.48 11.57 15.53
N ARG A 77 -2.00 10.58 16.26
CA ARG A 77 -1.09 10.80 17.37
C ARG A 77 0.22 11.45 16.96
N PHE A 78 0.77 11.06 15.81
CA PHE A 78 1.92 11.74 15.23
C PHE A 78 1.63 13.21 15.00
N LEU A 79 0.50 13.55 14.36
CA LEU A 79 0.15 14.95 14.07
C LEU A 79 -0.04 15.76 15.35
N GLU A 80 -0.69 15.20 16.36
CA GLU A 80 -0.90 15.85 17.66
C GLU A 80 0.41 16.15 18.38
N LEU A 81 1.37 15.22 18.34
CA LEU A 81 2.64 15.37 19.05
C LEU A 81 3.68 16.19 18.29
N SER A 82 3.66 16.17 16.95
CA SER A 82 4.63 16.87 16.11
C SER A 82 4.20 18.27 15.70
N GLY A 83 2.88 18.53 15.65
CA GLY A 83 2.32 19.72 15.03
C GLY A 83 2.43 19.73 13.49
N TYR A 84 2.78 18.59 12.87
CA TYR A 84 2.88 18.49 11.42
C TYR A 84 1.51 18.66 10.75
N VAL A 85 1.48 19.36 9.63
CA VAL A 85 0.29 19.52 8.80
C VAL A 85 0.49 18.73 7.51
N PRO A 86 -0.34 17.71 7.20
CA PRO A 86 -0.24 16.94 5.97
C PRO A 86 -0.31 17.82 4.71
N GLU A 87 0.47 17.47 3.68
CA GLU A 87 0.62 18.28 2.46
C GLU A 87 -0.72 18.58 1.79
N SER A 88 -1.58 17.58 1.64
CA SER A 88 -2.89 17.74 0.99
C SER A 88 -3.83 18.70 1.71
N ILE A 89 -3.62 18.91 3.02
CA ILE A 89 -4.33 19.92 3.82
C ILE A 89 -3.64 21.28 3.69
N ALA A 90 -2.31 21.30 3.77
CA ALA A 90 -1.52 22.52 3.72
C ALA A 90 -1.64 23.25 2.38
N ASP A 91 -1.69 22.52 1.26
CA ASP A 91 -1.82 23.07 -0.08
C ASP A 91 -3.28 23.18 -0.59
N GLY A 92 -4.24 22.65 0.17
CA GLY A 92 -5.65 22.68 -0.15
C GLY A 92 -6.07 21.75 -1.32
N THR A 93 -5.21 20.84 -1.77
CA THR A 93 -5.55 19.93 -2.88
C THR A 93 -6.50 18.80 -2.44
N GLY A 94 -6.51 18.48 -1.15
CA GLY A 94 -7.33 17.40 -0.60
C GLY A 94 -6.88 16.00 -1.04
N GLY A 95 -7.77 15.05 -0.92
CA GLY A 95 -7.53 13.63 -1.21
C GLY A 95 -8.54 13.06 -2.20
N TYR A 96 -8.40 11.77 -2.45
CA TYR A 96 -9.41 10.97 -3.15
C TYR A 96 -10.40 10.40 -2.14
N GLY A 97 -11.67 10.31 -2.51
CA GLY A 97 -12.66 9.77 -1.60
C GLY A 97 -13.79 9.04 -2.28
N TYR A 98 -14.50 8.25 -1.50
CA TYR A 98 -15.68 7.54 -1.98
C TYR A 98 -16.87 8.48 -2.03
N ASN A 99 -17.55 8.48 -3.18
CA ASN A 99 -18.83 9.14 -3.38
C ASN A 99 -19.80 8.15 -4.01
N ALA A 100 -20.88 7.79 -3.28
CA ALA A 100 -21.87 6.84 -3.75
C ALA A 100 -22.58 7.28 -5.04
N ALA A 101 -22.61 8.58 -5.34
CA ALA A 101 -23.19 9.12 -6.57
C ALA A 101 -22.19 9.14 -7.75
N TYR A 102 -20.91 8.83 -7.49
CA TYR A 102 -19.87 8.83 -8.52
C TYR A 102 -20.06 7.69 -9.51
N ASP A 103 -19.90 7.98 -10.78
CA ASP A 103 -20.02 7.02 -11.86
C ASP A 103 -18.66 6.86 -12.57
N PRO A 104 -17.90 5.80 -12.27
CA PRO A 104 -16.56 5.61 -12.82
C PRO A 104 -16.56 5.45 -14.36
N THR A 105 -17.69 5.07 -14.96
CA THR A 105 -17.80 4.94 -16.42
C THR A 105 -17.80 6.27 -17.15
N LYS A 106 -18.02 7.37 -16.44
CA LYS A 106 -18.03 8.73 -16.98
C LYS A 106 -16.67 9.43 -16.86
N THR A 107 -15.67 8.79 -16.29
CA THR A 107 -14.34 9.38 -16.12
C THR A 107 -13.44 9.04 -17.28
N VAL A 108 -12.62 10.01 -17.68
CA VAL A 108 -11.62 9.83 -18.77
C VAL A 108 -10.56 8.78 -18.40
N ARG A 109 -10.35 8.54 -17.11
CA ARG A 109 -9.34 7.60 -16.59
C ARG A 109 -9.89 6.22 -16.27
N GLY A 110 -11.21 6.05 -16.16
CA GLY A 110 -11.82 4.82 -15.67
C GLY A 110 -11.50 4.55 -14.19
N ASP A 111 -11.11 5.58 -13.43
CA ASP A 111 -10.83 5.44 -12.00
C ASP A 111 -12.10 5.13 -11.25
N ALA A 112 -11.98 4.27 -10.24
CA ALA A 112 -13.08 3.95 -9.32
C ALA A 112 -13.34 5.06 -8.29
N PHE A 113 -12.55 6.12 -8.28
CA PHE A 113 -12.65 7.19 -7.30
C PHE A 113 -12.92 8.55 -7.95
N GLU A 114 -13.68 9.39 -7.24
CA GLU A 114 -13.77 10.80 -7.55
C GLU A 114 -12.37 11.43 -7.53
N GLY A 115 -12.10 12.41 -8.36
CA GLY A 115 -10.83 13.12 -8.38
C GLY A 115 -10.51 13.78 -7.04
N ARG A 116 -9.31 14.34 -6.91
CA ARG A 116 -8.93 15.06 -5.69
C ARG A 116 -9.92 16.19 -5.40
N ASP A 117 -10.34 16.26 -4.13
CA ASP A 117 -11.25 17.26 -3.61
C ASP A 117 -10.83 17.64 -2.17
N PRO A 118 -10.79 18.93 -1.80
CA PRO A 118 -10.46 19.38 -0.45
C PRO A 118 -11.33 18.81 0.67
N LYS A 119 -12.55 18.33 0.34
CA LYS A 119 -13.42 17.65 1.32
C LYS A 119 -12.85 16.32 1.80
N TYR A 120 -12.00 15.66 1.01
CA TYR A 120 -11.38 14.40 1.36
C TYR A 120 -9.99 14.61 1.94
N SER A 121 -9.66 13.85 2.96
CA SER A 121 -8.37 13.88 3.64
C SER A 121 -8.13 12.57 4.37
N TRP A 122 -7.04 12.47 5.10
CA TRP A 122 -6.78 11.36 6.01
C TRP A 122 -7.86 11.21 7.11
N ARG A 123 -8.62 12.27 7.42
CA ARG A 123 -9.72 12.28 8.41
C ARG A 123 -11.04 11.85 7.82
N ASP A 124 -11.26 12.14 6.55
CA ASP A 124 -12.47 11.84 5.83
C ASP A 124 -12.14 11.36 4.42
N SER A 125 -12.27 10.07 4.22
CA SER A 125 -12.05 9.39 2.95
C SER A 125 -13.36 9.13 2.18
N GLY A 126 -14.49 9.68 2.68
CA GLY A 126 -15.81 9.43 2.14
C GLY A 126 -16.43 8.09 2.58
N PHE A 127 -15.75 7.36 3.44
CA PHE A 127 -16.24 6.15 4.10
C PHE A 127 -15.73 6.09 5.55
N ALA A 128 -16.44 5.37 6.40
CA ALA A 128 -16.12 5.31 7.81
C ALA A 128 -14.83 4.53 8.08
N GLN A 129 -13.90 5.15 8.80
CA GLN A 129 -12.68 4.54 9.30
C GLN A 129 -12.55 4.75 10.81
N GLY A 130 -12.19 3.70 11.52
CA GLY A 130 -11.82 3.76 12.95
C GLY A 130 -10.30 3.84 13.10
N ASP A 131 -9.86 4.00 14.33
CA ASP A 131 -8.44 4.18 14.69
C ASP A 131 -7.52 3.05 14.23
N ASN A 132 -8.04 1.85 14.10
CA ASN A 132 -7.29 0.66 13.68
C ASN A 132 -7.31 0.39 12.16
N HIS A 133 -7.99 1.23 11.37
CA HIS A 133 -7.93 1.13 9.92
C HIS A 133 -6.64 1.77 9.39
N PRO A 134 -6.10 1.31 8.26
CA PRO A 134 -4.98 1.96 7.59
C PRO A 134 -5.31 3.43 7.28
N VAL A 135 -4.37 4.33 7.53
CA VAL A 135 -4.53 5.72 7.12
C VAL A 135 -4.41 5.84 5.61
N VAL A 136 -5.31 6.61 5.00
CA VAL A 136 -5.32 6.89 3.56
C VAL A 136 -5.17 8.40 3.31
N ASN A 137 -5.05 8.81 2.05
CA ASN A 137 -4.86 10.21 1.66
C ASN A 137 -3.65 10.88 2.33
N VAL A 138 -2.58 10.13 2.45
CA VAL A 138 -1.26 10.59 2.89
C VAL A 138 -0.29 10.56 1.72
N THR A 139 0.59 11.55 1.64
CA THR A 139 1.62 11.61 0.60
C THR A 139 2.88 10.84 1.01
N TRP A 140 3.78 10.64 0.06
CA TRP A 140 5.12 10.11 0.36
C TRP A 140 5.87 11.02 1.36
N ASN A 141 5.73 12.34 1.22
CA ASN A 141 6.36 13.29 2.13
C ASN A 141 5.76 13.24 3.54
N ASP A 142 4.45 13.03 3.67
CA ASP A 142 3.81 12.81 4.98
C ASP A 142 4.40 11.56 5.68
N ALA A 143 4.59 10.47 4.92
CA ALA A 143 5.20 9.25 5.44
C ALA A 143 6.68 9.44 5.84
N VAL A 144 7.44 10.20 5.05
CA VAL A 144 8.83 10.58 5.39
C VAL A 144 8.87 11.48 6.62
N ALA A 145 7.93 12.43 6.75
CA ALA A 145 7.84 13.30 7.93
C ALA A 145 7.58 12.49 9.21
N LEU A 146 6.68 11.50 9.17
CA LEU A 146 6.45 10.57 10.27
C LEU A 146 7.74 9.81 10.64
N ALA A 147 8.44 9.26 9.64
CA ALA A 147 9.66 8.50 9.88
C ALA A 147 10.79 9.37 10.48
N HIS A 148 10.93 10.60 10.01
CA HIS A 148 11.90 11.56 10.57
C HIS A 148 11.55 11.95 12.01
N TRP A 149 10.26 12.22 12.28
CA TRP A 149 9.80 12.56 13.62
C TRP A 149 10.06 11.41 14.60
N LEU A 150 9.73 10.16 14.23
CA LEU A 150 10.04 8.98 15.03
C LEU A 150 11.54 8.83 15.27
N SER A 151 12.37 9.04 14.23
CA SER A 151 13.81 8.94 14.35
C SER A 151 14.36 9.93 15.37
N ASN A 152 13.88 11.16 15.35
CA ASN A 152 14.30 12.21 16.29
C ASN A 152 13.79 11.95 17.71
N THR A 153 12.58 11.40 17.84
CA THR A 153 11.95 11.16 19.14
C THR A 153 12.57 9.96 19.86
N GLU A 154 12.91 8.90 19.12
CA GLU A 154 13.34 7.62 19.71
C GLU A 154 14.86 7.36 19.60
N GLY A 155 15.58 8.20 18.86
CA GLY A 155 17.02 8.05 18.69
C GLY A 155 17.44 6.84 17.84
N VAL A 156 16.49 6.21 17.11
CA VAL A 156 16.75 5.12 16.17
C VAL A 156 16.27 5.50 14.78
N ARG A 157 16.90 4.96 13.74
CA ARG A 157 16.59 5.35 12.37
C ARG A 157 15.31 4.68 11.88
N TYR A 158 14.28 5.48 11.63
CA TYR A 158 13.08 5.11 10.87
C TYR A 158 13.17 5.66 9.45
N ARG A 159 12.68 4.90 8.49
CA ARG A 159 12.59 5.29 7.08
C ARG A 159 11.56 4.43 6.36
N LEU A 160 11.17 4.83 5.17
CA LEU A 160 10.45 3.94 4.27
C LEU A 160 11.37 2.80 3.81
N PRO A 161 10.85 1.60 3.58
CA PRO A 161 11.61 0.51 2.99
C PRO A 161 12.07 0.90 1.58
N THR A 162 13.17 0.32 1.13
CA THR A 162 13.49 0.32 -0.30
C THR A 162 12.56 -0.65 -1.01
N GLU A 163 12.45 -0.53 -2.34
CA GLU A 163 11.68 -1.47 -3.17
C GLU A 163 12.12 -2.91 -2.93
N ALA A 164 13.44 -3.16 -2.93
CA ALA A 164 13.98 -4.49 -2.68
C ALA A 164 13.66 -5.04 -1.28
N GLU A 165 13.69 -4.21 -0.25
CA GLU A 165 13.29 -4.62 1.10
C GLU A 165 11.81 -4.96 1.18
N TRP A 166 10.98 -4.15 0.52
CA TRP A 166 9.54 -4.36 0.47
C TRP A 166 9.21 -5.67 -0.26
N GLU A 167 9.76 -5.87 -1.46
CA GLU A 167 9.49 -7.08 -2.25
C GLU A 167 10.02 -8.33 -1.56
N TYR A 168 11.22 -8.28 -0.97
CA TYR A 168 11.78 -9.38 -0.20
C TYR A 168 10.87 -9.82 0.94
N ALA A 169 10.38 -8.85 1.72
CA ALA A 169 9.48 -9.12 2.82
C ALA A 169 8.10 -9.62 2.34
N CYS A 170 7.56 -9.02 1.27
CA CYS A 170 6.29 -9.43 0.67
C CYS A 170 6.35 -10.88 0.16
N ARG A 171 7.43 -11.26 -0.53
CA ARG A 171 7.62 -12.63 -1.02
C ARG A 171 7.79 -13.65 0.10
N ALA A 172 8.39 -13.28 1.22
CA ALA A 172 8.60 -14.17 2.36
C ALA A 172 9.18 -15.55 1.95
N GLY A 173 10.09 -15.58 0.96
CA GLY A 173 10.73 -16.79 0.43
C GLY A 173 9.98 -17.48 -0.71
N THR A 174 8.82 -16.96 -1.16
CA THR A 174 8.11 -17.51 -2.33
C THR A 174 8.67 -16.96 -3.64
N HIS A 175 8.41 -17.69 -4.74
CA HIS A 175 8.74 -17.30 -6.12
C HIS A 175 7.51 -17.17 -6.99
N THR A 176 6.33 -17.35 -6.41
CA THR A 176 5.04 -17.26 -7.08
C THR A 176 4.63 -15.81 -7.32
N ARG A 177 3.64 -15.58 -8.17
CA ARG A 177 3.09 -14.24 -8.48
C ARG A 177 2.67 -13.48 -7.21
N TYR A 178 2.02 -14.19 -6.28
CA TYR A 178 1.67 -13.71 -4.95
C TYR A 178 2.36 -14.55 -3.89
N PHE A 179 2.50 -14.04 -2.67
CA PHE A 179 3.05 -14.82 -1.56
C PHE A 179 2.22 -16.08 -1.23
N SER A 180 0.96 -16.12 -1.67
CA SER A 180 0.01 -17.23 -1.47
C SER A 180 -0.05 -18.23 -2.63
N GLY A 181 0.68 -17.98 -3.72
CA GLY A 181 0.64 -18.80 -4.94
C GLY A 181 0.38 -17.98 -6.20
N ASP A 182 0.03 -18.64 -7.29
CA ASP A 182 -0.16 -17.99 -8.61
C ASP A 182 -1.63 -17.67 -8.92
N ASP A 183 -2.57 -18.21 -8.13
CA ASP A 183 -4.00 -18.03 -8.34
C ASP A 183 -4.49 -16.71 -7.72
N PRO A 184 -4.96 -15.72 -8.54
CA PRO A 184 -5.50 -14.47 -8.03
C PRO A 184 -6.78 -14.65 -7.20
N ALA A 185 -7.56 -15.73 -7.40
CA ALA A 185 -8.76 -15.99 -6.62
C ALA A 185 -8.50 -16.17 -5.12
N GLY A 186 -7.27 -16.52 -4.75
CA GLY A 186 -6.84 -16.62 -3.35
C GLY A 186 -6.74 -15.28 -2.62
N LEU A 187 -6.59 -14.17 -3.35
CA LEU A 187 -6.33 -12.84 -2.77
C LEU A 187 -7.49 -12.33 -1.91
N SER A 188 -8.73 -12.65 -2.25
CA SER A 188 -9.92 -12.25 -1.49
C SER A 188 -9.93 -12.75 -0.04
N ARG A 189 -9.14 -13.78 0.27
CA ARG A 189 -8.98 -14.32 1.63
C ARG A 189 -7.87 -13.66 2.43
N LEU A 190 -7.03 -12.88 1.78
CA LEU A 190 -5.76 -12.38 2.31
C LEU A 190 -5.67 -10.86 2.35
N GLY A 191 -6.52 -10.19 1.59
CA GLY A 191 -6.53 -8.73 1.51
C GLY A 191 -7.91 -8.19 1.16
N ASN A 192 -8.04 -6.88 1.31
CA ASN A 192 -9.23 -6.16 0.90
C ASN A 192 -9.16 -5.91 -0.60
N THR A 193 -9.83 -6.73 -1.37
CA THR A 193 -9.93 -6.63 -2.84
C THR A 193 -11.34 -6.27 -3.25
N PHE A 194 -11.49 -5.66 -4.44
CA PHE A 194 -12.81 -5.50 -5.03
C PHE A 194 -13.24 -6.84 -5.62
N ASP A 195 -14.19 -7.51 -4.98
CA ASP A 195 -14.69 -8.85 -5.31
C ASP A 195 -16.19 -8.85 -5.52
N ALA A 196 -16.79 -10.04 -5.65
CA ALA A 196 -18.21 -10.21 -5.87
C ALA A 196 -19.08 -9.61 -4.74
N ASP A 197 -18.61 -9.65 -3.48
CA ASP A 197 -19.33 -9.06 -2.35
C ASP A 197 -19.27 -7.53 -2.40
N ALA A 198 -18.15 -6.98 -2.80
CA ALA A 198 -18.03 -5.55 -3.07
C ALA A 198 -18.91 -5.12 -4.24
N ALA A 199 -18.98 -5.91 -5.32
CA ALA A 199 -19.82 -5.63 -6.48
C ALA A 199 -21.30 -5.58 -6.16
N VAL A 200 -21.78 -6.35 -5.17
CA VAL A 200 -23.19 -6.28 -4.69
C VAL A 200 -23.47 -4.90 -4.08
N ASN A 201 -22.55 -4.35 -3.30
CA ASN A 201 -22.70 -3.06 -2.64
C ASN A 201 -22.47 -1.88 -3.59
N TRP A 202 -21.63 -2.07 -4.61
CA TRP A 202 -21.27 -1.05 -5.60
C TRP A 202 -21.47 -1.56 -7.03
N PRO A 203 -22.70 -1.79 -7.48
CA PRO A 203 -22.98 -2.42 -8.78
C PRO A 203 -22.46 -1.64 -9.98
N LYS A 204 -22.29 -0.32 -9.86
CA LYS A 204 -21.68 0.51 -10.92
C LYS A 204 -20.21 0.17 -11.17
N TRP A 205 -19.55 -0.49 -10.22
CA TRP A 205 -18.14 -0.83 -10.27
C TRP A 205 -17.91 -2.31 -10.58
N GLN A 206 -18.96 -3.05 -10.88
CA GLN A 206 -18.91 -4.49 -11.16
C GLN A 206 -17.90 -4.87 -12.25
N ALA A 207 -17.63 -3.97 -13.19
CA ALA A 207 -16.63 -4.20 -14.23
C ALA A 207 -15.18 -4.29 -13.68
N PHE A 208 -14.94 -3.94 -12.41
CA PHE A 208 -13.65 -3.98 -11.74
C PHE A 208 -13.53 -5.16 -10.75
N ALA A 209 -14.58 -5.97 -10.60
CA ALA A 209 -14.62 -7.15 -9.71
C ALA A 209 -13.97 -8.38 -10.34
#